data_75e96df462e406a67f9b18c41811844a
#
_entry.id   75e96df462e406a67f9b18c41811844a
#
_cell.length_a   1.000
_cell.length_b   1.000
_cell.length_c   1.000
_cell.angle_alpha   90.00
_cell.angle_beta   90.00
_cell.angle_gamma   90.00
#
_symmetry.space_group_name_H-M   'P 1'
#
loop_
_entity.id
_entity.type
_entity.pdbx_description
1 polymer ?
#
loop_
_entity_poly.entity_id
_entity_poly.type
_entity_poly.pdbx_seq_one_letter_code
_entity_poly.pdbx_strand_id
1 'polypeptide(L)'
;MLVTVALPTSSQADAGRFDYTGTDGVPSVIFNPPDGPCIGFNKPAAGVDNQTDTGATLYTGLACGGVTEFVPARTGITWGTYRPNSVRFG
;
A
#
# COMPACT_ATOMS: atom_id res chain seq x y z
N MET A 1 -18.13 -36.34 -15.55
CA MET A 1 -18.36 -34.91 -15.84
C MET A 1 -17.37 -34.06 -15.08
N LEU A 2 -16.78 -33.13 -15.76
CA LEU A 2 -15.82 -32.24 -15.14
C LEU A 2 -16.53 -30.96 -14.73
N VAL A 3 -16.36 -30.59 -13.48
CA VAL A 3 -16.85 -29.32 -12.98
C VAL A 3 -15.69 -28.35 -12.90
N THR A 4 -15.77 -27.27 -13.62
CA THR A 4 -14.80 -26.21 -13.56
C THR A 4 -15.27 -25.17 -12.55
N VAL A 5 -14.48 -24.96 -11.54
CA VAL A 5 -14.74 -23.92 -10.57
C VAL A 5 -13.94 -22.70 -10.97
N ALA A 6 -14.64 -21.62 -11.32
CA ALA A 6 -13.99 -20.36 -11.55
C ALA A 6 -13.67 -19.73 -10.21
N LEU A 7 -12.39 -19.59 -9.92
CA LEU A 7 -11.96 -18.90 -8.71
C LEU A 7 -12.00 -17.39 -8.95
N PRO A 8 -12.44 -16.63 -7.97
CA PRO A 8 -12.33 -15.18 -8.09
C PRO A 8 -10.86 -14.79 -8.24
N THR A 9 -10.58 -14.05 -9.27
CA THR A 9 -9.23 -13.56 -9.52
C THR A 9 -9.01 -12.17 -8.96
N SER A 10 -10.11 -11.49 -8.60
CA SER A 10 -10.04 -10.19 -7.98
C SER A 10 -9.79 -10.33 -6.47
N SER A 11 -9.20 -9.34 -5.89
CA SER A 11 -9.08 -9.20 -4.44
C SER A 11 -8.15 -10.22 -3.80
N GLN A 12 -7.16 -10.67 -4.51
CA GLN A 12 -6.09 -11.41 -3.86
C GLN A 12 -5.41 -10.48 -2.87
N ALA A 13 -5.21 -10.95 -1.66
CA ALA A 13 -4.44 -10.22 -0.68
C ALA A 13 -2.96 -10.35 -0.98
N ASP A 14 -2.23 -9.24 -0.92
CA ASP A 14 -0.78 -9.26 -0.99
C ASP A 14 -0.25 -9.71 0.36
N ALA A 15 0.59 -10.74 0.36
CA ALA A 15 1.07 -11.32 1.60
C ALA A 15 2.08 -10.41 2.26
N GLY A 16 1.88 -10.15 3.54
CA GLY A 16 2.84 -9.42 4.34
C GLY A 16 2.27 -8.20 5.04
N ARG A 17 3.16 -7.29 5.36
CA ARG A 17 2.86 -6.13 6.18
C ARG A 17 3.33 -4.86 5.47
N PHE A 18 2.50 -3.85 5.50
CA PHE A 18 2.86 -2.52 5.03
C PHE A 18 2.71 -1.55 6.20
N ASP A 19 3.81 -0.93 6.59
CA ASP A 19 3.83 0.05 7.67
C ASP A 19 3.94 1.44 7.06
N TYR A 20 3.20 2.41 7.60
CA TYR A 20 3.45 3.81 7.29
C TYR A 20 3.57 4.61 8.58
N THR A 21 4.57 5.47 8.63
CA THR A 21 4.92 6.23 9.82
C THR A 21 4.65 7.70 9.55
N GLY A 22 3.88 8.32 10.44
CA GLY A 22 3.60 9.74 10.33
C GLY A 22 4.77 10.60 10.78
N THR A 23 4.60 11.92 10.67
CA THR A 23 5.61 12.88 11.13
C THR A 23 5.80 12.86 12.65
N ASP A 24 4.84 12.28 13.36
CA ASP A 24 4.92 12.06 14.81
C ASP A 24 5.76 10.85 15.19
N GLY A 25 6.26 10.09 14.19
CA GLY A 25 7.02 8.88 14.42
C GLY A 25 6.20 7.66 14.77
N VAL A 26 4.87 7.76 14.75
CA VAL A 26 3.98 6.65 15.11
C VAL A 26 3.63 5.84 13.86
N PRO A 27 3.94 4.54 13.85
CA PRO A 27 3.60 3.69 12.71
C PRO A 27 2.14 3.24 12.76
N SER A 28 1.58 3.06 11.56
CA SER A 28 0.32 2.36 11.34
C SER A 28 0.59 1.18 10.42
N VAL A 29 -0.16 0.10 10.58
CA VAL A 29 0.12 -1.16 9.89
C VAL A 29 -1.09 -1.60 9.09
N ILE A 30 -0.85 -2.03 7.85
CA ILE A 30 -1.85 -2.70 7.02
C ILE A 30 -1.35 -4.11 6.77
N PHE A 31 -2.11 -5.10 7.22
CA PHE A 31 -1.76 -6.52 7.04
C PHE A 31 -2.44 -7.07 5.80
N ASN A 32 -1.67 -7.76 4.97
CA ASN A 32 -2.16 -8.47 3.79
C ASN A 32 -3.11 -7.59 2.97
N PRO A 33 -2.63 -6.43 2.50
CA PRO A 33 -3.52 -5.48 1.81
C PRO A 33 -4.11 -6.09 0.56
N PRO A 34 -5.36 -5.74 0.21
CA PRO A 34 -5.95 -6.19 -1.04
C PRO A 34 -5.23 -5.57 -2.23
N ASP A 35 -5.09 -6.37 -3.29
CA ASP A 35 -4.50 -5.92 -4.54
C ASP A 35 -5.53 -5.12 -5.34
N GLY A 36 -5.19 -3.91 -5.72
CA GLY A 36 -6.00 -3.06 -6.60
C GLY A 36 -6.71 -1.89 -5.93
N PRO A 37 -7.46 -2.06 -4.83
CA PRO A 37 -8.21 -0.94 -4.25
C PRO A 37 -7.32 0.16 -3.70
N CYS A 38 -7.81 1.39 -3.76
CA CYS A 38 -7.18 2.53 -3.11
C CYS A 38 -7.41 2.46 -1.61
N ILE A 39 -6.35 2.59 -0.83
CA ILE A 39 -6.42 2.59 0.63
C ILE A 39 -5.97 3.95 1.12
N GLY A 40 -6.86 4.69 1.75
CA GLY A 40 -6.53 5.97 2.37
C GLY A 40 -5.81 5.77 3.69
N PHE A 41 -4.79 6.61 3.93
CA PHE A 41 -4.13 6.62 5.22
C PHE A 41 -4.94 7.43 6.23
N ASN A 42 -4.78 7.11 7.51
CA ASN A 42 -5.41 7.91 8.56
C ASN A 42 -4.60 9.16 8.93
N LYS A 43 -3.42 9.32 8.33
CA LYS A 43 -2.53 10.47 8.50
C LYS A 43 -1.53 10.51 7.36
N PRO A 44 -0.97 11.68 7.05
CA PRO A 44 0.11 11.74 6.06
C PRO A 44 1.32 10.95 6.54
N ALA A 45 1.94 10.21 5.64
CA ALA A 45 3.13 9.42 5.97
C ALA A 45 4.39 10.23 5.68
N ALA A 46 5.39 10.07 6.54
CA ALA A 46 6.75 10.55 6.31
C ALA A 46 7.68 9.43 5.86
N GLY A 47 7.28 8.19 6.07
CA GLY A 47 8.02 7.03 5.62
C GLY A 47 7.11 5.82 5.54
N VAL A 48 7.51 4.84 4.76
CA VAL A 48 6.81 3.56 4.64
C VAL A 48 7.81 2.42 4.63
N ASP A 49 7.33 1.24 5.03
CA ASP A 49 8.08 0.00 4.95
C ASP A 49 7.17 -1.04 4.29
N ASN A 50 7.44 -1.32 3.03
CA ASN A 50 6.63 -2.27 2.26
C ASN A 50 7.22 -3.66 2.40
N GLN A 51 6.74 -4.41 3.40
CA GLN A 51 7.12 -5.79 3.62
C GLN A 51 6.08 -6.76 3.07
N THR A 52 5.40 -6.35 2.01
CA THR A 52 4.54 -7.24 1.22
C THR A 52 5.31 -7.82 0.05
N ASP A 53 4.71 -8.79 -0.62
CA ASP A 53 5.27 -9.41 -1.82
C ASP A 53 4.96 -8.62 -3.11
N THR A 54 4.34 -7.44 -3.00
CA THR A 54 3.85 -6.66 -4.13
C THR A 54 4.30 -5.21 -4.02
N GLY A 55 4.58 -4.59 -5.17
CA GLY A 55 4.89 -3.16 -5.20
C GLY A 55 3.70 -2.30 -4.80
N ALA A 56 3.99 -1.15 -4.22
CA ALA A 56 2.99 -0.19 -3.75
C ALA A 56 3.20 1.14 -4.45
N THR A 57 2.12 1.72 -4.96
CA THR A 57 2.13 3.07 -5.49
C THR A 57 1.47 4.00 -4.47
N LEU A 58 2.20 5.01 -4.07
CA LEU A 58 1.74 6.00 -3.10
C LEU A 58 1.27 7.25 -3.80
N TYR A 59 0.35 7.96 -3.17
CA TYR A 59 -0.27 9.16 -3.73
C TYR A 59 -0.40 10.23 -2.67
N THR A 60 -0.18 11.48 -3.05
CA THR A 60 -0.35 12.59 -2.12
C THR A 60 -1.81 12.83 -1.73
N GLY A 61 -2.75 12.52 -2.61
CA GLY A 61 -4.17 12.64 -2.33
C GLY A 61 -4.73 11.47 -1.54
N LEU A 62 -5.88 11.66 -0.93
CA LEU A 62 -6.54 10.62 -0.13
C LEU A 62 -7.21 9.53 -0.96
N ALA A 63 -7.46 9.80 -2.23
CA ALA A 63 -8.19 8.91 -3.12
C ALA A 63 -7.32 8.43 -4.29
N CYS A 64 -6.04 8.19 -4.03
CA CYS A 64 -5.08 7.71 -5.01
C CYS A 64 -4.97 8.65 -6.21
N GLY A 65 -4.80 9.92 -5.91
CA GLY A 65 -4.53 10.97 -6.89
C GLY A 65 -3.34 11.83 -6.45
N GLY A 66 -2.89 12.69 -7.33
CA GLY A 66 -1.79 13.59 -7.04
C GLY A 66 -0.43 13.02 -7.42
N VAL A 67 0.59 13.42 -6.70
CA VAL A 67 1.98 13.02 -7.00
C VAL A 67 2.22 11.60 -6.51
N THR A 68 2.77 10.77 -7.39
CA THR A 68 2.99 9.35 -7.10
C THR A 68 4.44 9.04 -6.77
N GLU A 69 4.61 7.99 -5.97
CA GLU A 69 5.90 7.40 -5.67
C GLU A 69 5.72 5.89 -5.61
N PHE A 70 6.60 5.15 -6.28
CA PHE A 70 6.52 3.69 -6.28
C PHE A 70 7.51 3.12 -5.28
N VAL A 71 7.04 2.21 -4.43
CA VAL A 71 7.86 1.51 -3.46
C VAL A 71 7.80 0.02 -3.76
N PRO A 72 8.89 -0.57 -4.24
CA PRO A 72 8.91 -2.01 -4.54
C PRO A 72 8.64 -2.87 -3.32
N ALA A 73 8.29 -4.12 -3.56
CA ALA A 73 8.17 -5.12 -2.50
C ALA A 73 9.47 -5.19 -1.68
N ARG A 74 9.36 -5.41 -0.40
CA ARG A 74 10.47 -5.58 0.53
C ARG A 74 11.38 -4.35 0.63
N THR A 75 10.81 -3.17 0.43
CA THR A 75 11.56 -1.93 0.41
C THR A 75 10.95 -0.93 1.36
N GLY A 76 11.80 -0.24 2.13
CA GLY A 76 11.40 0.87 2.97
C GLY A 76 11.99 2.16 2.42
N ILE A 77 11.29 3.28 2.63
CA ILE A 77 11.76 4.59 2.23
C ILE A 77 11.21 5.66 3.18
N THR A 78 12.00 6.69 3.39
CA THR A 78 11.57 7.89 4.09
C THR A 78 11.78 9.10 3.20
N TRP A 79 10.97 10.14 3.42
CA TRP A 79 11.02 11.35 2.60
C TRP A 79 11.21 12.59 3.48
N GLY A 80 11.90 13.57 2.92
CA GLY A 80 12.05 14.87 3.59
C GLY A 80 10.78 15.71 3.50
N THR A 81 10.14 15.74 2.33
CA THR A 81 8.98 16.60 2.09
C THR A 81 7.76 15.90 1.51
N TYR A 82 7.97 14.79 0.81
CA TYR A 82 6.86 14.03 0.23
C TYR A 82 5.98 13.46 1.34
N ARG A 83 4.67 13.66 1.24
CA ARG A 83 3.72 13.23 2.27
C ARG A 83 2.54 12.52 1.61
N PRO A 84 2.66 11.22 1.34
CA PRO A 84 1.55 10.46 0.77
C PRO A 84 0.43 10.28 1.77
N ASN A 85 -0.80 10.23 1.25
CA ASN A 85 -2.03 10.04 2.01
C ASN A 85 -2.81 8.81 1.59
N SER A 86 -2.37 8.11 0.56
CA SER A 86 -3.04 6.88 0.12
C SER A 86 -2.07 5.99 -0.64
N VAL A 87 -2.47 4.73 -0.81
CA VAL A 87 -1.66 3.71 -1.44
C VAL A 87 -2.53 2.75 -2.24
N ARG A 88 -1.96 2.21 -3.30
CA ARG A 88 -2.56 1.13 -4.07
C ARG A 88 -1.51 0.06 -4.30
N PHE A 89 -1.88 -1.20 -4.07
CA PHE A 89 -1.00 -2.35 -4.27
C PHE A 89 -1.31 -3.05 -5.60
N GLY A 90 -0.30 -3.51 -6.27
CA GLY A 90 -0.43 -4.22 -7.53
C GLY A 90 -0.18 -3.45 -8.81
#